data_3577a3f1e086d004d977fbefdf33b5e4
#
_entry.id   3577a3f1e086d004d977fbefdf33b5e4
#
_cell.length_a   1.000
_cell.length_b   1.000
_cell.length_c   1.000
_cell.angle_alpha   90.00
_cell.angle_beta   90.00
_cell.angle_gamma   90.00
#
_symmetry.space_group_name_H-M   'P 1'
#
loop_
_entity.id
_entity.type
_entity.pdbx_description
1 polymer ?
#
loop_
_entity_poly.entity_id
_entity_poly.type
_entity_poly.pdbx_seq_one_letter_code
_entity_poly.pdbx_strand_id
1 'polypeptide(L)'
;MPGRISLESWYLLLLDAVAQRSTCVRRKASAIAFDQYGRIIGIGYNGVPRGFPHCIDFPCEGAQDPPGDTTRCMAIHAEVNCVMNSKAPEDIAIMACSALPCFKCALVMANLPNLKKVYYAEDYADMQGGLVLAQANIQVIPLAARKKEKNG
;
A
#
# COMPACT_ATOMS: atom_id res chain seq x y z
N MET A 1 16.86 9.84 -27.35
CA MET A 1 16.30 10.54 -26.15
C MET A 1 15.49 9.57 -25.33
N PRO A 2 15.81 9.42 -24.04
CA PRO A 2 14.93 8.64 -23.19
C PRO A 2 13.58 9.32 -23.14
N GLY A 3 12.55 8.56 -23.45
CA GLY A 3 11.19 9.05 -23.37
C GLY A 3 10.69 9.18 -21.93
N ARG A 4 9.44 9.54 -21.78
CA ARG A 4 8.75 9.54 -20.50
C ARG A 4 8.74 8.13 -19.91
N ILE A 5 9.02 7.97 -18.62
CA ILE A 5 8.92 6.68 -17.95
C ILE A 5 7.49 6.14 -18.01
N SER A 6 7.34 4.82 -17.97
CA SER A 6 6.02 4.20 -17.94
C SER A 6 5.24 4.55 -16.67
N LEU A 7 3.92 4.45 -16.73
CA LEU A 7 3.07 4.67 -15.57
C LEU A 7 3.41 3.70 -14.44
N GLU A 8 3.66 2.43 -14.78
CA GLU A 8 4.05 1.41 -13.78
C GLU A 8 5.39 1.74 -13.11
N SER A 9 6.39 2.18 -13.88
CA SER A 9 7.66 2.62 -13.32
C SER A 9 7.50 3.83 -12.40
N TRP A 10 6.62 4.75 -12.76
CA TRP A 10 6.31 5.91 -11.93
C TRP A 10 5.64 5.49 -10.62
N TYR A 11 4.67 4.58 -10.67
CA TYR A 11 4.06 4.03 -9.46
C TYR A 11 5.09 3.40 -8.53
N LEU A 12 6.01 2.60 -9.06
CA LEU A 12 7.07 1.98 -8.26
C LEU A 12 7.97 3.01 -7.57
N LEU A 13 8.35 4.08 -8.28
CA LEU A 13 9.14 5.18 -7.71
C LEU A 13 8.40 5.89 -6.58
N LEU A 14 7.12 6.19 -6.77
CA LEU A 14 6.29 6.83 -5.75
C LEU A 14 6.13 5.94 -4.52
N LEU A 15 5.87 4.66 -4.72
CA LEU A 15 5.75 3.68 -3.64
C LEU A 15 7.03 3.58 -2.82
N ASP A 16 8.19 3.53 -3.48
CA ASP A 16 9.49 3.49 -2.80
C ASP A 16 9.71 4.76 -1.96
N ALA A 17 9.42 5.92 -2.53
CA ALA A 17 9.61 7.21 -1.84
C ALA A 17 8.71 7.32 -0.61
N VAL A 18 7.44 6.99 -0.74
CA VAL A 18 6.47 7.06 0.38
C VAL A 18 6.82 6.07 1.48
N ALA A 19 7.26 4.85 1.12
CA ALA A 19 7.63 3.81 2.08
C ALA A 19 8.80 4.23 2.99
N GLN A 20 9.67 5.16 2.55
CA GLN A 20 10.79 5.66 3.36
C GLN A 20 10.32 6.38 4.64
N ARG A 21 9.10 6.84 4.69
CA ARG A 21 8.54 7.49 5.88
C ARG A 21 7.92 6.51 6.87
N SER A 22 7.80 5.24 6.54
CA SER A 22 7.29 4.22 7.47
C SER A 22 8.13 4.14 8.74
N THR A 23 7.46 4.02 9.87
CA THR A 23 8.07 3.91 11.20
C THR A 23 7.97 2.49 11.78
N CYS A 24 7.54 1.53 10.99
CA CYS A 24 7.46 0.12 11.40
C CYS A 24 8.84 -0.56 11.28
N VAL A 25 9.25 -1.29 12.33
CA VAL A 25 10.52 -2.04 12.32
C VAL A 25 10.44 -3.34 11.52
N ARG A 26 9.22 -3.87 11.29
CA ARG A 26 9.04 -5.17 10.62
C ARG A 26 9.01 -5.04 9.11
N ARG A 27 8.36 -3.99 8.60
CA ARG A 27 8.17 -3.79 7.17
C ARG A 27 7.86 -2.32 6.88
N LYS A 28 8.39 -1.83 5.78
CA LYS A 28 8.05 -0.52 5.22
C LYS A 28 7.07 -0.72 4.07
N ALA A 29 5.85 -0.24 4.24
CA ALA A 29 4.80 -0.34 3.24
C ALA A 29 4.28 1.04 2.86
N SER A 30 3.73 1.14 1.66
CA SER A 30 3.16 2.38 1.12
C SER A 30 1.95 2.11 0.24
N ALA A 31 1.11 3.13 0.11
CA ALA A 31 -0.02 3.14 -0.81
C ALA A 31 -0.26 4.56 -1.31
N ILE A 32 -0.72 4.67 -2.55
CA ILE A 32 -1.02 5.93 -3.20
C ILE A 32 -2.39 5.83 -3.86
N ALA A 33 -3.22 6.84 -3.68
CA ALA A 33 -4.56 6.90 -4.26
C ALA A 33 -4.62 7.98 -5.34
N PHE A 34 -5.27 7.62 -6.44
CA PHE A 34 -5.47 8.49 -7.60
C PHE A 34 -6.97 8.63 -7.89
N ASP A 35 -7.36 9.78 -8.38
CA ASP A 35 -8.71 9.97 -8.91
C ASP A 35 -8.84 9.42 -10.34
N GLN A 36 -10.02 9.53 -10.94
CA GLN A 36 -10.30 9.05 -12.30
C GLN A 36 -9.44 9.74 -13.38
N TYR A 37 -8.87 10.89 -13.08
CA TYR A 37 -8.00 11.65 -13.99
C TYR A 37 -6.51 11.35 -13.77
N GLY A 38 -6.17 10.46 -12.84
CA GLY A 38 -4.79 10.12 -12.52
C GLY A 38 -4.10 11.09 -11.58
N ARG A 39 -4.83 11.99 -10.92
CA ARG A 39 -4.28 12.92 -9.94
C ARG A 39 -4.09 12.21 -8.59
N ILE A 40 -2.97 12.46 -7.93
CA ILE A 40 -2.72 11.95 -6.58
C ILE A 40 -3.62 12.68 -5.59
N ILE A 41 -4.46 11.94 -4.88
CA ILE A 41 -5.39 12.47 -3.89
C ILE A 41 -5.20 11.90 -2.49
N GLY A 42 -4.30 10.94 -2.32
CA GLY A 42 -3.95 10.39 -1.02
C GLY A 42 -2.66 9.60 -1.07
N ILE A 43 -1.93 9.63 0.02
CA ILE A 43 -0.77 8.76 0.26
C ILE A 43 -0.84 8.21 1.67
N GLY A 44 -0.27 7.03 1.87
CA GLY A 44 -0.18 6.41 3.18
C GLY A 44 1.05 5.52 3.28
N TYR A 45 1.60 5.46 4.46
CA TYR A 45 2.62 4.49 4.86
C TYR A 45 2.21 3.88 6.20
N ASN A 46 2.72 2.69 6.49
CA ASN A 46 2.36 2.01 7.73
C ASN A 46 3.09 2.60 8.94
N GLY A 47 2.38 2.68 10.05
CA GLY A 47 2.92 3.19 11.31
C GLY A 47 1.86 3.20 12.40
N VAL A 48 2.32 3.41 13.63
CA VAL A 48 1.44 3.52 14.80
C VAL A 48 0.54 4.75 14.70
N PRO A 49 -0.56 4.79 15.46
CA PRO A 49 -1.44 5.96 15.48
C PRO A 49 -0.70 7.24 15.82
N ARG A 50 -1.23 8.35 15.31
CA ARG A 50 -0.67 9.68 15.57
C ARG A 50 -0.55 9.96 17.07
N GLY A 51 0.61 10.44 17.50
CA GLY A 51 0.91 10.73 18.90
C GLY A 51 1.44 9.53 19.71
N PHE A 52 1.41 8.32 19.13
CA PHE A 52 2.03 7.14 19.75
C PHE A 52 3.54 7.15 19.47
N PRO A 53 4.38 6.60 20.38
CA PRO A 53 5.80 6.42 20.09
C PRO A 53 6.01 5.58 18.83
N HIS A 54 6.91 6.02 17.95
CA HIS A 54 7.22 5.28 16.73
C HIS A 54 7.84 3.92 17.05
N CYS A 55 7.43 2.90 16.33
CA CYS A 55 7.90 1.53 16.54
C CYS A 55 9.44 1.40 16.34
N ILE A 56 10.03 2.20 15.46
CA ILE A 56 11.49 2.23 15.27
C ILE A 56 12.25 2.72 16.51
N ASP A 57 11.65 3.57 17.32
CA ASP A 57 12.25 4.10 18.56
C ASP A 57 11.83 3.27 19.78
N PHE A 58 10.57 2.87 19.82
CA PHE A 58 9.97 2.07 20.89
C PHE A 58 9.17 0.93 20.27
N PRO A 59 9.80 -0.23 20.02
CA PRO A 59 9.14 -1.36 19.38
C PRO A 59 7.83 -1.74 20.09
N CYS A 60 6.76 -1.88 19.31
CA CYS A 60 5.47 -2.31 19.83
C CYS A 60 5.52 -3.79 20.27
N GLU A 61 4.50 -4.24 21.00
CA GLU A 61 4.43 -5.62 21.48
C GLU A 61 4.52 -6.66 20.35
N GLY A 62 4.01 -6.33 19.16
CA GLY A 62 4.05 -7.21 17.99
C GLY A 62 5.36 -7.20 17.22
N ALA A 63 6.33 -6.35 17.57
CA ALA A 63 7.55 -6.17 16.78
C ALA A 63 8.42 -7.43 16.67
N GLN A 64 8.36 -8.32 17.63
CA GLN A 64 9.09 -9.58 17.70
C GLN A 64 8.24 -10.79 17.34
N ASP A 65 6.97 -10.60 16.98
CA ASP A 65 6.09 -11.72 16.61
C ASP A 65 6.55 -12.38 15.29
N PRO A 66 6.24 -13.65 15.10
CA PRO A 66 6.59 -14.35 13.86
C PRO A 66 6.08 -13.63 12.61
N PRO A 67 6.78 -13.74 11.46
CA PRO A 67 6.30 -13.18 10.21
C PRO A 67 4.86 -13.64 9.88
N GLY A 68 4.01 -12.69 9.50
CA GLY A 68 2.59 -12.93 9.22
C GLY A 68 1.68 -12.83 10.45
N ASP A 69 2.21 -12.89 11.68
CA ASP A 69 1.43 -12.62 12.88
C ASP A 69 1.36 -11.12 13.14
N THR A 70 0.19 -10.53 12.95
CA THR A 70 -0.07 -9.10 13.16
C THR A 70 -1.03 -8.85 14.31
N THR A 71 -1.35 -9.85 15.10
CA THR A 71 -2.36 -9.77 16.17
C THR A 71 -2.05 -8.67 17.18
N ARG A 72 -0.77 -8.50 17.52
CA ARG A 72 -0.31 -7.47 18.49
C ARG A 72 0.37 -6.28 17.82
N CYS A 73 0.37 -6.23 16.48
CA CYS A 73 0.95 -5.12 15.75
C CYS A 73 0.10 -3.85 15.93
N MET A 74 0.76 -2.77 16.33
CA MET A 74 0.11 -1.48 16.55
C MET A 74 0.10 -0.61 15.28
N ALA A 75 0.70 -1.07 14.19
CA ALA A 75 0.76 -0.30 12.95
C ALA A 75 -0.60 -0.31 12.22
N ILE A 76 -1.04 0.87 11.83
CA ILE A 76 -2.10 1.01 10.83
C ILE A 76 -1.47 0.75 9.47
N HIS A 77 -2.09 -0.08 8.65
CA HIS A 77 -1.56 -0.42 7.35
C HIS A 77 -1.58 0.77 6.39
N ALA A 78 -0.66 0.77 5.44
CA ALA A 78 -0.48 1.86 4.50
C ALA A 78 -1.76 2.18 3.69
N GLU A 79 -2.48 1.15 3.28
CA GLU A 79 -3.73 1.29 2.51
C GLU A 79 -4.81 2.03 3.30
N VAL A 80 -4.99 1.68 4.56
CA VAL A 80 -5.96 2.34 5.45
C VAL A 80 -5.53 3.79 5.69
N ASN A 81 -4.26 4.03 5.97
CA ASN A 81 -3.74 5.40 6.13
C ASN A 81 -3.92 6.23 4.85
N CYS A 82 -3.73 5.63 3.68
CA CYS A 82 -3.94 6.30 2.40
C CYS A 82 -5.39 6.77 2.25
N VAL A 83 -6.36 5.91 2.54
CA VAL A 83 -7.78 6.24 2.48
C VAL A 83 -8.12 7.33 3.51
N MET A 84 -7.63 7.21 4.74
CA MET A 84 -7.89 8.19 5.81
C MET A 84 -7.25 9.56 5.53
N ASN A 85 -6.11 9.59 4.85
CA ASN A 85 -5.42 10.83 4.49
C ASN A 85 -5.96 11.47 3.22
N SER A 86 -6.79 10.78 2.46
CA SER A 86 -7.44 11.35 1.29
C SER A 86 -8.52 12.36 1.71
N LYS A 87 -8.52 13.51 1.06
CA LYS A 87 -9.55 14.54 1.27
C LYS A 87 -10.89 14.17 0.63
N ALA A 88 -10.87 13.27 -0.33
CA ALA A 88 -12.02 12.84 -1.09
C ALA A 88 -11.93 11.31 -1.34
N PRO A 89 -12.13 10.48 -0.29
CA PRO A 89 -12.06 9.02 -0.46
C PRO A 89 -13.04 8.50 -1.51
N GLU A 90 -14.17 9.14 -1.68
CA GLU A 90 -15.18 8.83 -2.69
C GLU A 90 -14.67 8.98 -4.13
N ASP A 91 -13.64 9.78 -4.34
CA ASP A 91 -13.05 10.03 -5.66
C ASP A 91 -11.89 9.06 -5.99
N ILE A 92 -11.51 8.21 -5.05
CA ILE A 92 -10.45 7.22 -5.29
C ILE A 92 -10.92 6.24 -6.36
N ALA A 93 -10.24 6.26 -7.50
CA ALA A 93 -10.50 5.38 -8.63
C ALA A 93 -9.41 4.33 -8.83
N ILE A 94 -8.19 4.63 -8.44
CA ILE A 94 -7.01 3.76 -8.56
C ILE A 94 -6.21 3.84 -7.27
N MET A 95 -5.73 2.69 -6.79
CA MET A 95 -4.72 2.64 -5.74
C MET A 95 -3.51 1.83 -6.21
N ALA A 96 -2.33 2.34 -5.91
CA ALA A 96 -1.08 1.60 -6.02
C ALA A 96 -0.60 1.24 -4.62
N CYS A 97 -0.21 -0.01 -4.40
CA CYS A 97 0.20 -0.54 -3.12
C CYS A 97 1.56 -1.23 -3.23
N SER A 98 2.41 -1.08 -2.22
CA SER A 98 3.72 -1.73 -2.21
C SER A 98 3.63 -3.26 -2.14
N ALA A 99 2.54 -3.78 -1.60
CA ALA A 99 2.21 -5.19 -1.60
C ALA A 99 0.72 -5.41 -1.87
N LEU A 100 0.37 -6.62 -2.31
CA LEU A 100 -1.04 -7.01 -2.40
C LEU A 100 -1.72 -6.74 -1.05
N PRO A 101 -2.85 -6.01 -1.02
CA PRO A 101 -3.55 -5.72 0.23
C PRO A 101 -3.92 -6.99 1.00
N CYS A 102 -3.76 -6.96 2.32
CA CYS A 102 -4.24 -8.03 3.17
C CYS A 102 -5.77 -8.07 3.19
N PHE A 103 -6.33 -9.16 3.73
CA PHE A 103 -7.78 -9.35 3.78
C PHE A 103 -8.54 -8.15 4.38
N LYS A 104 -8.07 -7.64 5.51
CA LYS A 104 -8.73 -6.51 6.20
C LYS A 104 -8.63 -5.20 5.41
N CYS A 105 -7.46 -4.90 4.84
CA CYS A 105 -7.31 -3.73 3.99
C CYS A 105 -8.17 -3.83 2.73
N ALA A 106 -8.24 -5.01 2.13
CA ALA A 106 -9.07 -5.25 0.95
C ALA A 106 -10.56 -5.01 1.24
N LEU A 107 -11.05 -5.37 2.43
CA LEU A 107 -12.44 -5.07 2.83
C LEU A 107 -12.69 -3.56 2.88
N VAL A 108 -11.76 -2.78 3.44
CA VAL A 108 -11.85 -1.31 3.47
C VAL A 108 -11.87 -0.76 2.05
N MET A 109 -10.94 -1.22 1.21
CA MET A 109 -10.80 -0.75 -0.17
C MET A 109 -12.03 -1.13 -1.02
N ALA A 110 -12.56 -2.33 -0.84
CA ALA A 110 -13.77 -2.79 -1.54
C ALA A 110 -15.01 -1.95 -1.22
N ASN A 111 -15.00 -1.27 -0.09
CA ASN A 111 -16.09 -0.38 0.33
C ASN A 111 -16.00 1.02 -0.29
N LEU A 112 -14.92 1.34 -0.98
CA LEU A 112 -14.78 2.61 -1.71
C LEU A 112 -15.69 2.61 -2.94
N PRO A 113 -16.53 3.66 -3.13
CA PRO A 113 -17.59 3.60 -4.15
C PRO A 113 -17.08 3.61 -5.59
N ASN A 114 -15.90 4.17 -5.84
CA ASN A 114 -15.39 4.40 -7.20
C ASN A 114 -14.05 3.72 -7.49
N LEU A 115 -13.52 2.92 -6.57
CA LEU A 115 -12.28 2.18 -6.79
C LEU A 115 -12.48 1.12 -7.89
N LYS A 116 -11.67 1.19 -8.95
CA LYS A 116 -11.76 0.31 -10.13
C LYS A 116 -10.51 -0.56 -10.31
N LYS A 117 -9.34 -0.06 -9.93
CA LYS A 117 -8.06 -0.73 -10.16
C LYS A 117 -7.17 -0.62 -8.92
N VAL A 118 -6.50 -1.73 -8.62
CA VAL A 118 -5.45 -1.81 -7.61
C VAL A 118 -4.21 -2.39 -8.24
N TYR A 119 -3.12 -1.63 -8.23
CA TYR A 119 -1.80 -2.09 -8.62
C TYR A 119 -1.00 -2.48 -7.37
N TYR A 120 -0.21 -3.53 -7.44
CA TYR A 120 0.65 -3.93 -6.33
C TYR A 120 2.03 -4.36 -6.82
N ALA A 121 3.05 -4.09 -6.01
CA ALA A 121 4.44 -4.38 -6.37
C ALA A 121 4.92 -5.76 -5.92
N GLU A 122 4.49 -6.22 -4.75
CA GLU A 122 4.88 -7.51 -4.17
C GLU A 122 3.66 -8.33 -3.78
N ASP A 123 3.77 -9.66 -3.92
CA ASP A 123 2.76 -10.58 -3.42
C ASP A 123 2.70 -10.52 -1.88
N TYR A 124 1.52 -10.73 -1.33
CA TYR A 124 1.33 -10.94 0.10
C TYR A 124 1.22 -12.46 0.37
N ALA A 125 1.66 -12.90 1.56
CA ALA A 125 1.63 -14.31 1.93
C ALA A 125 0.21 -14.92 1.89
N ASP A 126 -0.81 -14.09 2.14
CA ASP A 126 -2.21 -14.45 2.04
C ASP A 126 -2.85 -13.79 0.81
N MET A 127 -3.37 -14.60 -0.11
CA MET A 127 -4.00 -14.15 -1.35
C MET A 127 -5.48 -13.75 -1.18
N GLN A 128 -6.04 -13.83 0.03
CA GLN A 128 -7.48 -13.56 0.27
C GLN A 128 -7.86 -12.11 -0.05
N GLY A 129 -6.95 -11.17 0.16
CA GLY A 129 -7.19 -9.77 -0.19
C GLY A 129 -7.48 -9.57 -1.67
N GLY A 130 -6.73 -10.24 -2.53
CA GLY A 130 -6.96 -10.21 -3.97
C GLY A 130 -8.33 -10.79 -4.37
N LEU A 131 -8.77 -11.86 -3.71
CA LEU A 131 -10.09 -12.45 -3.94
C LEU A 131 -11.23 -11.51 -3.53
N VAL A 132 -11.08 -10.82 -2.41
CA VAL A 132 -12.06 -9.79 -1.95
C VAL A 132 -12.19 -8.68 -2.98
N LEU A 133 -11.07 -8.15 -3.47
CA LEU A 133 -11.07 -7.09 -4.49
C LEU A 133 -11.71 -7.57 -5.80
N ALA A 134 -11.38 -8.78 -6.24
CA ALA A 134 -11.98 -9.36 -7.43
C ALA A 134 -13.50 -9.54 -7.29
N GLN A 135 -13.96 -9.97 -6.13
CA GLN A 135 -15.40 -10.10 -5.84
C GLN A 135 -16.12 -8.75 -5.88
N ALA A 136 -15.41 -7.68 -5.54
CA ALA A 136 -15.93 -6.30 -5.64
C ALA A 136 -15.84 -5.71 -7.05
N ASN A 137 -15.47 -6.51 -8.07
CA ASN A 137 -15.22 -6.08 -9.45
C ASN A 137 -14.10 -5.04 -9.59
N ILE A 138 -13.11 -5.11 -8.70
CA ILE A 138 -11.92 -4.29 -8.76
C ILE A 138 -10.84 -5.09 -9.47
N GLN A 139 -10.27 -4.52 -10.52
CA GLN A 139 -9.16 -5.14 -11.26
C GLN A 139 -7.89 -5.06 -10.43
N VAL A 140 -7.23 -6.21 -10.21
CA VAL A 140 -5.99 -6.33 -9.44
C VAL A 140 -4.84 -6.60 -10.41
N ILE A 141 -3.85 -5.73 -10.44
CA ILE A 141 -2.80 -5.73 -11.47
C ILE A 141 -1.42 -5.75 -10.79
N PRO A 142 -0.61 -6.81 -11.00
CA PRO A 142 0.76 -6.80 -10.52
C PRO A 142 1.61 -5.80 -11.31
N LEU A 143 2.42 -5.01 -10.59
CA LEU A 143 3.45 -4.19 -11.20
C LEU A 143 4.64 -5.08 -11.57
N ALA A 144 5.22 -4.86 -12.75
CA ALA A 144 6.41 -5.61 -13.15
C ALA A 144 7.55 -5.32 -12.17
N ALA A 145 8.11 -6.38 -11.55
CA ALA A 145 9.28 -6.24 -10.70
C ALA A 145 10.38 -5.55 -11.51
N ARG A 146 11.00 -4.50 -10.94
CA ARG A 146 12.25 -3.99 -11.48
C ARG A 146 13.20 -5.18 -11.58
N LYS A 147 13.66 -5.49 -12.76
CA LYS A 147 14.86 -6.33 -12.91
C LYS A 147 15.93 -5.65 -12.09
N LYS A 148 16.35 -6.29 -11.00
CA LYS A 148 17.59 -5.91 -10.34
C LYS A 148 18.64 -6.01 -11.45
N GLU A 149 19.11 -4.89 -11.95
CA GLU A 149 20.30 -4.88 -12.76
C GLU A 149 21.37 -5.53 -11.88
N LYS A 150 21.76 -6.72 -12.25
CA LYS A 150 22.98 -7.32 -11.73
C LYS A 150 24.09 -6.45 -12.29
N ASN A 151 24.49 -5.42 -11.54
CA ASN A 151 25.79 -4.83 -11.73
C ASN A 151 26.79 -5.93 -11.42
N GLY A 152 27.27 -6.52 -12.50
CA GLY A 152 28.39 -7.46 -12.46
C GLY A 152 29.67 -6.76 -12.04
#